data_59778a3fec7852cf9387ded69d30fec2
#
_entry.id   59778a3fec7852cf9387ded69d30fec2
#
_cell.length_a   1.000
_cell.length_b   1.000
_cell.length_c   1.000
_cell.angle_alpha   90.00
_cell.angle_beta   90.00
_cell.angle_gamma   90.00
#
_symmetry.space_group_name_H-M   'P 1'
#
loop_
_entity.id
_entity.type
_entity.pdbx_description
1 polymer ?
#
loop_
_entity_poly.entity_id
_entity_poly.type
_entity_poly.pdbx_seq_one_letter_code
_entity_poly.pdbx_strand_id
1 'polypeptide(L)'
;MDQVLETIKRAHQGDKAARDRLVQENMPLVWSIVRRFSNRGYEPEDLFQIGSIGLLKAIDRFDTAYEVKFSTYAVPLIIGEIRRYLRDDGMLKVSRSL
;
A
#
# COMPACT_ATOMS: atom_id res chain seq x y z
N MET A 1 -19.44 13.23 -7.73
CA MET A 1 -18.18 13.86 -7.33
C MET A 1 -17.38 12.91 -6.46
N ASP A 2 -16.14 12.71 -6.77
CA ASP A 2 -15.32 11.74 -6.07
C ASP A 2 -14.62 12.40 -4.88
N GLN A 3 -15.08 12.07 -3.68
CA GLN A 3 -14.48 12.62 -2.47
C GLN A 3 -13.03 12.16 -2.30
N VAL A 4 -12.70 11.00 -2.84
CA VAL A 4 -11.33 10.51 -2.75
C VAL A 4 -10.38 11.47 -3.47
N LEU A 5 -10.76 11.94 -4.65
CA LEU A 5 -9.93 12.88 -5.38
C LEU A 5 -9.72 14.18 -4.62
N GLU A 6 -10.78 14.69 -4.00
CA GLU A 6 -10.65 15.89 -3.20
C GLU A 6 -9.70 15.69 -2.03
N THR A 7 -9.82 14.56 -1.35
CA THR A 7 -8.98 14.26 -0.22
C THR A 7 -7.52 14.12 -0.66
N ILE A 8 -7.28 13.48 -1.81
CA ILE A 8 -5.94 13.34 -2.35
C ILE A 8 -5.33 14.71 -2.67
N LYS A 9 -6.12 15.59 -3.27
CA LYS A 9 -5.63 16.93 -3.57
C LYS A 9 -5.19 17.66 -2.32
N ARG A 10 -5.98 17.57 -1.25
CA ARG A 10 -5.64 18.20 0.01
C ARG A 10 -4.39 17.57 0.63
N ALA A 11 -4.27 16.25 0.53
CA ALA A 11 -3.07 15.57 1.03
C ALA A 11 -1.84 16.06 0.28
N HIS A 12 -1.94 16.26 -1.03
CA HIS A 12 -0.82 16.75 -1.83
C HIS A 12 -0.45 18.19 -1.46
N GLN A 13 -1.39 18.92 -0.90
CA GLN A 13 -1.15 20.30 -0.47
C GLN A 13 -0.57 20.37 0.95
N GLY A 14 -0.30 19.21 1.56
CA GLY A 14 0.27 19.17 2.88
C GLY A 14 -0.72 18.98 4.01
N ASP A 15 -1.99 18.69 3.70
CA ASP A 15 -3.01 18.44 4.72
C ASP A 15 -2.79 17.05 5.28
N LYS A 16 -2.18 16.99 6.45
CA LYS A 16 -1.85 15.71 7.07
C LYS A 16 -3.10 14.93 7.47
N ALA A 17 -4.15 15.63 7.90
CA ALA A 17 -5.40 14.97 8.27
C ALA A 17 -6.01 14.27 7.07
N ALA A 18 -5.94 14.89 5.89
CA ALA A 18 -6.45 14.28 4.66
C ALA A 18 -5.64 13.04 4.33
N ARG A 19 -4.32 13.10 4.46
CA ARG A 19 -3.47 11.94 4.19
C ARG A 19 -3.76 10.80 5.14
N ASP A 20 -3.91 11.10 6.43
CA ASP A 20 -4.22 10.07 7.42
C ASP A 20 -5.58 9.44 7.16
N ARG A 21 -6.56 10.24 6.73
CA ARG A 21 -7.86 9.73 6.40
C ARG A 21 -7.82 8.75 5.23
N LEU A 22 -7.03 9.08 4.21
CA LEU A 22 -6.86 8.18 3.07
C LEU A 22 -6.26 6.86 3.51
N VAL A 23 -5.27 6.89 4.40
CA VAL A 23 -4.67 5.67 4.92
C VAL A 23 -5.72 4.84 5.63
N GLN A 24 -6.48 5.46 6.53
CA GLN A 24 -7.47 4.71 7.31
C GLN A 24 -8.58 4.13 6.43
N GLU A 25 -9.04 4.90 5.45
CA GLU A 25 -10.12 4.43 4.58
C GLU A 25 -9.67 3.31 3.65
N ASN A 26 -8.36 3.17 3.44
CA ASN A 26 -7.83 2.14 2.56
C ASN A 26 -7.14 1.00 3.30
N MET A 27 -7.20 0.99 4.63
CA MET A 27 -6.68 -0.14 5.39
C MET A 27 -7.35 -1.45 5.03
N PRO A 28 -8.69 -1.50 4.84
CA PRO A 28 -9.29 -2.76 4.41
C PRO A 28 -8.75 -3.26 3.06
N LEU A 29 -8.41 -2.34 2.17
CA LEU A 29 -7.82 -2.72 0.90
C LEU A 29 -6.46 -3.39 1.11
N VAL A 30 -5.62 -2.79 1.96
CA VAL A 30 -4.31 -3.36 2.25
C VAL A 30 -4.47 -4.75 2.86
N TRP A 31 -5.38 -4.90 3.84
CA TRP A 31 -5.60 -6.20 4.47
C TRP A 31 -6.08 -7.25 3.47
N SER A 32 -6.95 -6.87 2.54
CA SER A 32 -7.43 -7.83 1.55
C SER A 32 -6.29 -8.35 0.68
N ILE A 33 -5.33 -7.50 0.38
CA ILE A 33 -4.16 -7.90 -0.38
C ILE A 33 -3.23 -8.76 0.47
N VAL A 34 -3.02 -8.38 1.73
CA VAL A 34 -2.17 -9.13 2.64
C VAL A 34 -2.66 -10.57 2.78
N ARG A 35 -3.97 -10.78 2.82
CA ARG A 35 -4.52 -12.13 2.96
C ARG A 35 -4.10 -13.04 1.82
N ARG A 36 -3.84 -12.50 0.65
CA ARG A 36 -3.40 -13.31 -0.49
C ARG A 36 -2.00 -13.87 -0.28
N PHE A 37 -1.23 -13.27 0.62
CA PHE A 37 0.15 -13.68 0.88
C PHE A 37 0.31 -14.36 2.22
N SER A 38 -0.79 -14.63 2.94
CA SER A 38 -0.71 -15.11 4.32
C SER A 38 -0.18 -16.54 4.43
N ASN A 39 -0.16 -17.28 3.33
CA ASN A 39 0.30 -18.67 3.36
C ASN A 39 1.82 -18.80 3.18
N ARG A 40 2.53 -17.70 3.23
CA ARG A 40 3.96 -17.68 2.94
C ARG A 40 4.84 -17.72 4.18
N GLY A 41 4.25 -17.95 5.36
CA GLY A 41 5.03 -18.06 6.58
C GLY A 41 5.43 -16.73 7.20
N TYR A 42 4.80 -15.65 6.78
CA TYR A 42 5.07 -14.31 7.31
C TYR A 42 3.92 -13.86 8.19
N GLU A 43 4.23 -13.04 9.19
CA GLU A 43 3.19 -12.46 10.02
C GLU A 43 2.35 -11.50 9.21
N PRO A 44 1.00 -11.61 9.28
CA PRO A 44 0.15 -10.69 8.52
C PRO A 44 0.41 -9.23 8.86
N GLU A 45 0.74 -8.94 10.11
CA GLU A 45 0.98 -7.55 10.51
C GLU A 45 2.24 -6.99 9.88
N ASP A 46 3.26 -7.82 9.69
CA ASP A 46 4.46 -7.37 8.99
C ASP A 46 4.14 -7.06 7.53
N LEU A 47 3.36 -7.93 6.90
CA LEU A 47 2.96 -7.70 5.51
C LEU A 47 2.08 -6.47 5.40
N PHE A 48 1.23 -6.24 6.41
CA PHE A 48 0.39 -5.05 6.42
C PHE A 48 1.24 -3.78 6.46
N GLN A 49 2.27 -3.76 7.29
CA GLN A 49 3.15 -2.60 7.35
C GLN A 49 3.84 -2.35 6.02
N ILE A 50 4.30 -3.41 5.38
CA ILE A 50 4.94 -3.28 4.06
C ILE A 50 3.93 -2.81 3.02
N GLY A 51 2.72 -3.39 3.05
CA GLY A 51 1.67 -2.97 2.12
C GLY A 51 1.28 -1.52 2.32
N SER A 52 1.30 -1.06 3.58
CA SER A 52 0.98 0.33 3.87
C SER A 52 2.00 1.29 3.26
N ILE A 53 3.26 0.87 3.14
CA ILE A 53 4.25 1.69 2.44
C ILE A 53 3.84 1.87 0.98
N GLY A 54 3.36 0.80 0.35
CA GLY A 54 2.86 0.91 -1.01
C GLY A 54 1.66 1.83 -1.12
N LEU A 55 0.78 1.77 -0.12
CA LEU A 55 -0.38 2.67 -0.08
C LEU A 55 0.06 4.12 0.03
N LEU A 56 1.02 4.41 0.91
CA LEU A 56 1.52 5.78 1.05
C LEU A 56 2.16 6.28 -0.24
N LYS A 57 2.91 5.43 -0.92
CA LYS A 57 3.47 5.79 -2.21
C LYS A 57 2.37 6.10 -3.22
N ALA A 58 1.30 5.31 -3.20
CA ALA A 58 0.18 5.54 -4.11
C ALA A 58 -0.47 6.89 -3.84
N ILE A 59 -0.69 7.21 -2.57
CA ILE A 59 -1.29 8.50 -2.20
C ILE A 59 -0.42 9.65 -2.71
N ASP A 60 0.88 9.54 -2.48
CA ASP A 60 1.80 10.63 -2.82
C ASP A 60 1.98 10.80 -4.34
N ARG A 61 1.87 9.72 -5.09
CA ARG A 61 2.16 9.72 -6.52
C ARG A 61 0.94 9.77 -7.42
N PHE A 62 -0.25 9.58 -6.84
CA PHE A 62 -1.45 9.55 -7.67
C PHE A 62 -1.71 10.93 -8.27
N ASP A 63 -1.84 10.95 -9.60
CA ASP A 63 -2.19 12.16 -10.32
C ASP A 63 -3.70 12.19 -10.48
N THR A 64 -4.34 13.23 -9.94
CA THR A 64 -5.80 13.32 -9.99
C THR A 64 -6.34 13.47 -11.41
N ALA A 65 -5.46 13.71 -12.38
CA ALA A 65 -5.85 13.72 -13.79
C ALA A 65 -5.95 12.32 -14.38
N TYR A 66 -5.48 11.29 -13.67
CA TYR A 66 -5.62 9.92 -14.15
C TYR A 66 -7.09 9.56 -14.28
N GLU A 67 -7.42 8.79 -15.32
CA GLU A 67 -8.79 8.35 -15.55
C GLU A 67 -9.04 6.97 -14.99
N VAL A 68 -8.49 6.70 -13.81
CA VAL A 68 -8.69 5.45 -13.10
C VAL A 68 -9.00 5.76 -11.65
N LYS A 69 -9.65 4.83 -10.98
CA LYS A 69 -9.91 4.99 -9.56
C LYS A 69 -8.61 4.87 -8.78
N PHE A 70 -8.55 5.57 -7.65
CA PHE A 70 -7.37 5.51 -6.80
C PHE A 70 -7.04 4.06 -6.41
N SER A 71 -8.05 3.27 -6.03
CA SER A 71 -7.81 1.88 -5.64
C SER A 71 -7.16 1.08 -6.75
N THR A 72 -7.58 1.31 -8.00
CA THR A 72 -6.99 0.62 -9.13
C THR A 72 -5.51 0.95 -9.27
N TYR A 73 -5.16 2.18 -8.99
CA TYR A 73 -3.76 2.61 -9.04
C TYR A 73 -2.97 2.07 -7.85
N ALA A 74 -3.59 2.02 -6.67
CA ALA A 74 -2.90 1.66 -5.45
C ALA A 74 -2.56 0.17 -5.37
N VAL A 75 -3.44 -0.70 -5.87
CA VAL A 75 -3.26 -2.15 -5.73
C VAL A 75 -1.92 -2.62 -6.25
N PRO A 76 -1.49 -2.27 -7.48
CA PRO A 76 -0.18 -2.73 -7.95
C PRO A 76 0.98 -2.24 -7.10
N LEU A 77 0.87 -1.04 -6.54
CA LEU A 77 1.94 -0.50 -5.70
C LEU A 77 2.03 -1.24 -4.38
N ILE A 78 0.87 -1.58 -3.80
CA ILE A 78 0.84 -2.35 -2.56
C ILE A 78 1.42 -3.74 -2.80
N ILE A 79 0.96 -4.40 -3.86
CA ILE A 79 1.44 -5.74 -4.21
C ILE A 79 2.94 -5.70 -4.49
N GLY A 80 3.40 -4.69 -5.20
CA GLY A 80 4.81 -4.57 -5.54
C GLY A 80 5.71 -4.47 -4.31
N GLU A 81 5.28 -3.70 -3.30
CA GLU A 81 6.06 -3.59 -2.08
C GLU A 81 6.11 -4.93 -1.34
N ILE A 82 4.97 -5.61 -1.25
CA ILE A 82 4.93 -6.90 -0.57
C ILE A 82 5.80 -7.92 -1.28
N ARG A 83 5.69 -8.00 -2.62
CA ARG A 83 6.50 -8.96 -3.39
C ARG A 83 7.97 -8.69 -3.25
N ARG A 84 8.37 -7.43 -3.26
CA ARG A 84 9.78 -7.10 -3.11
C ARG A 84 10.27 -7.49 -1.72
N TYR A 85 9.47 -7.22 -0.68
CA TYR A 85 9.82 -7.62 0.66
C TYR A 85 9.98 -9.14 0.78
N LEU A 86 9.04 -9.89 0.21
CA LEU A 86 9.10 -11.36 0.26
C LEU A 86 10.33 -11.89 -0.46
N ARG A 87 10.64 -11.32 -1.61
CA ARG A 87 11.80 -11.77 -2.37
C ARG A 87 13.10 -11.48 -1.61
N ASP A 88 13.23 -10.26 -1.13
CA ASP A 88 14.48 -9.87 -0.47
C ASP A 88 14.64 -10.55 0.87
N ASP A 89 13.58 -10.64 1.64
CA ASP A 89 13.63 -11.30 2.93
C ASP A 89 13.84 -12.79 2.77
N GLY A 90 13.20 -13.39 1.76
CA GLY A 90 13.40 -14.81 1.47
C GLY A 90 14.83 -15.13 1.13
N MET A 91 15.47 -14.26 0.34
CA MET A 91 16.87 -14.45 0.00
C MET A 91 17.76 -14.34 1.24
N LEU A 92 17.48 -13.39 2.11
CA LEU A 92 18.23 -13.23 3.34
C LEU A 92 18.06 -14.45 4.25
N LYS A 93 16.85 -14.99 4.33
CA LYS A 93 16.60 -16.18 5.14
C LYS A 93 17.38 -17.38 4.61
N VAL A 94 17.37 -17.55 3.30
CA VAL A 94 18.13 -18.63 2.69
C VAL A 94 19.60 -18.49 3.03
N SER A 95 20.14 -17.28 2.94
CA SER A 95 21.54 -17.05 3.25
C SER A 95 21.86 -17.41 4.70
N ARG A 96 20.96 -17.08 5.61
CA ARG A 96 21.24 -17.31 7.02
C ARG A 96 21.07 -18.75 7.42
N SER A 97 20.30 -19.51 6.69
CA SER A 97 20.11 -20.91 7.02
C SER A 97 21.32 -21.76 6.61
N LEU A 98 22.22 -21.17 5.91
CA LEU A 98 23.48 -21.85 5.58
C LEU A 98 24.51 -21.62 6.66
#